data_d16327b87649c93139d60ba0182f2d9c
#
_entry.id   d16327b87649c93139d60ba0182f2d9c
#
_cell.length_a   1.000
_cell.length_b   1.000
_cell.length_c   1.000
_cell.angle_alpha   90.00
_cell.angle_beta   90.00
_cell.angle_gamma   90.00
#
_symmetry.space_group_name_H-M   'P 1'
#
loop_
_entity.id
_entity.type
_entity.pdbx_description
1 polymer ?
#
loop_
_entity_poly.entity_id
_entity_poly.type
_entity_poly.pdbx_seq_one_letter_code
_entity_poly.pdbx_strand_id
1 'polypeptide(L)'
;MNKTISLTLILITGLIFSCKAPDKVIKKPNVLFVSIDDLNDWTGYLGGHPQAKTPRLDRFATEAIHFTHSYCSNPACNPSRTAIMTGYAAHTSGVYSNYQDWRVVIPERKTIGEYFRENGYYSAGAGKIFHYHMIDSACWDEYWPSQAKNMPDEYLPNKPEKQEEVTGLDETTSGTINMPVFEHMYMMFDWAPLEIHDSIMGDYKSVKWVSEKLMEEHEKPFFLACGIYRPHLPWYVPKKYFDMFPLEDIQLPEILENDLDDVGERVKDIASRAGNYHKHVTEAGLWKEAVQGYLASIAYADAMFDMLMKALENSPYADNTIVVVWSDHGWQLGEKEHWRKFALWENVLRTNLMIKVPEGIQGFESGVKTGASNRVVSLQDIYPTLVDLCGLPARDDIDGNSLVPLLKDPDVEWDHPAISSYDFGEFSVRTERWRYTVYIDGSEELYDHSNDPEEWYNLAGKDEYSEVIEMMKAHIPDNPAPLMKTNQKLQAHHTPPFATKEEYDFWLENGKSYPELIKKYWNKGLQE
;
A
#
# COMPACT_ATOMS: atom_id res chain seq x y z
N MET A 1 23.31 75.23 -66.20
CA MET A 1 24.15 74.24 -65.59
C MET A 1 23.31 73.55 -64.44
N ASN A 2 22.58 72.52 -64.79
CA ASN A 2 21.80 71.79 -63.84
C ASN A 2 22.49 70.44 -63.57
N LYS A 3 22.89 70.22 -62.30
CA LYS A 3 23.43 68.95 -61.85
C LYS A 3 22.30 68.13 -61.26
N THR A 4 21.93 66.99 -61.92
CA THR A 4 21.00 66.03 -61.46
C THR A 4 21.73 65.05 -60.54
N ILE A 5 21.28 64.93 -59.28
CA ILE A 5 21.79 63.96 -58.31
C ILE A 5 20.87 62.70 -58.39
N SER A 6 21.42 61.61 -58.86
CA SER A 6 20.73 60.30 -58.81
C SER A 6 20.92 59.69 -57.42
N LEU A 7 19.81 59.39 -56.77
CA LEU A 7 19.76 58.70 -55.47
C LEU A 7 19.54 57.21 -55.74
N THR A 8 20.56 56.36 -55.48
CA THR A 8 20.46 54.92 -55.61
C THR A 8 19.96 54.38 -54.28
N LEU A 9 18.74 53.80 -54.31
CA LEU A 9 18.12 53.15 -53.17
C LEU A 9 18.62 51.70 -53.10
N ILE A 10 19.41 51.35 -52.09
CA ILE A 10 19.86 49.98 -51.81
C ILE A 10 18.80 49.32 -50.91
N LEU A 11 18.05 48.35 -51.49
CA LEU A 11 17.12 47.49 -50.76
C LEU A 11 17.92 46.39 -50.05
N ILE A 12 18.05 46.44 -48.75
CA ILE A 12 18.61 45.37 -47.93
C ILE A 12 17.46 44.41 -47.57
N THR A 13 17.34 43.30 -48.28
CA THR A 13 16.46 42.19 -47.93
C THR A 13 17.10 41.38 -46.77
N GLY A 14 16.65 41.69 -45.56
CA GLY A 14 17.00 40.91 -44.37
C GLY A 14 16.35 39.53 -44.42
N LEU A 15 17.14 38.47 -44.66
CA LEU A 15 16.77 37.10 -44.44
C LEU A 15 16.62 36.84 -42.93
N ILE A 16 15.38 36.82 -42.45
CA ILE A 16 15.07 36.35 -41.09
C ILE A 16 15.22 34.83 -41.08
N PHE A 17 16.38 34.33 -40.67
CA PHE A 17 16.51 32.94 -40.27
C PHE A 17 15.75 32.73 -38.97
N SER A 18 14.53 32.22 -39.05
CA SER A 18 13.82 31.66 -37.90
C SER A 18 14.56 30.40 -37.47
N CYS A 19 15.45 30.50 -36.50
CA CYS A 19 15.94 29.36 -35.76
C CYS A 19 14.74 28.76 -35.00
N LYS A 20 14.07 27.73 -35.57
CA LYS A 20 13.29 26.81 -34.75
C LYS A 20 14.26 26.24 -33.71
N ALA A 21 14.00 26.48 -32.43
CA ALA A 21 14.63 25.68 -31.38
C ALA A 21 14.43 24.19 -31.73
N PRO A 22 15.45 23.36 -31.58
CA PRO A 22 15.28 21.93 -31.80
C PRO A 22 14.13 21.46 -30.91
N ASP A 23 13.17 20.75 -31.50
CA ASP A 23 12.11 20.09 -30.76
C ASP A 23 12.79 19.31 -29.62
N LYS A 24 12.51 19.69 -28.36
CA LYS A 24 13.03 19.01 -27.18
C LYS A 24 12.57 17.56 -27.33
N VAL A 25 13.49 16.64 -27.60
CA VAL A 25 13.17 15.21 -27.63
C VAL A 25 12.66 14.89 -26.24
N ILE A 26 11.35 14.69 -26.12
CA ILE A 26 10.72 14.28 -24.87
C ILE A 26 11.20 12.85 -24.63
N LYS A 27 12.14 12.69 -23.70
CA LYS A 27 12.57 11.37 -23.28
C LYS A 27 11.42 10.73 -22.52
N LYS A 28 11.09 9.47 -22.82
CA LYS A 28 10.18 8.70 -21.96
C LYS A 28 10.76 8.67 -20.55
N PRO A 29 9.99 9.00 -19.51
CA PRO A 29 10.47 8.97 -18.13
C PRO A 29 10.74 7.53 -17.68
N ASN A 30 11.67 7.37 -16.75
CA ASN A 30 11.81 6.16 -15.97
C ASN A 30 10.79 6.17 -14.84
N VAL A 31 10.54 5.00 -14.24
CA VAL A 31 9.68 4.84 -13.07
C VAL A 31 10.44 4.09 -11.97
N LEU A 32 10.50 4.68 -10.78
CA LEU A 32 10.89 4.01 -9.54
C LEU A 32 9.64 3.80 -8.69
N PHE A 33 9.23 2.54 -8.52
CA PHE A 33 7.99 2.11 -7.91
C PHE A 33 8.27 1.48 -6.56
N VAL A 34 8.01 2.22 -5.47
CA VAL A 34 8.41 1.83 -4.10
C VAL A 34 7.19 1.47 -3.28
N SER A 35 7.14 0.24 -2.78
CA SER A 35 6.15 -0.19 -1.78
C SER A 35 6.78 -0.33 -0.40
N ILE A 36 6.04 0.08 0.64
CA ILE A 36 6.39 -0.13 2.05
C ILE A 36 5.23 -0.90 2.69
N ASP A 37 5.49 -2.13 3.14
CA ASP A 37 4.47 -3.08 3.55
C ASP A 37 3.95 -2.78 4.97
N ASP A 38 2.62 -2.80 5.15
CA ASP A 38 1.96 -2.54 6.45
C ASP A 38 2.25 -1.14 7.07
N LEU A 39 2.65 -0.13 6.28
CA LEU A 39 2.91 1.23 6.78
C LEU A 39 1.59 2.01 6.86
N ASN A 40 1.15 2.32 8.08
CA ASN A 40 0.02 3.19 8.33
C ASN A 40 0.41 4.70 8.23
N ASP A 41 -0.44 5.57 8.69
CA ASP A 41 -0.23 7.03 8.69
C ASP A 41 0.76 7.54 9.75
N TRP A 42 1.45 6.65 10.49
CA TRP A 42 2.47 7.00 11.48
C TRP A 42 3.77 7.46 10.80
N THR A 43 3.65 8.52 10.04
CA THR A 43 4.74 9.26 9.39
C THR A 43 4.66 10.72 9.77
N GLY A 44 5.78 11.44 9.76
CA GLY A 44 5.78 12.86 10.15
C GLY A 44 4.90 13.71 9.25
N TYR A 45 4.87 13.44 7.95
CA TYR A 45 4.08 14.22 6.98
C TYR A 45 2.56 13.94 7.05
N LEU A 46 2.11 12.77 7.53
CA LEU A 46 0.68 12.46 7.77
C LEU A 46 0.25 12.72 9.20
N GLY A 47 1.20 12.74 10.14
CA GLY A 47 0.97 13.13 11.53
C GLY A 47 0.23 12.09 12.40
N GLY A 48 0.12 10.83 11.96
CA GLY A 48 -0.65 9.80 12.66
C GLY A 48 -0.12 9.40 14.05
N HIS A 49 1.18 9.61 14.32
CA HIS A 49 1.73 9.40 15.65
C HIS A 49 2.81 10.44 15.98
N PRO A 50 2.76 11.09 17.18
CA PRO A 50 3.66 12.21 17.50
C PRO A 50 5.13 11.82 17.65
N GLN A 51 5.42 10.54 17.85
CA GLN A 51 6.78 10.02 18.00
C GLN A 51 7.33 9.38 16.72
N ALA A 52 6.58 9.33 15.63
CA ALA A 52 7.07 8.79 14.36
C ALA A 52 8.35 9.52 13.90
N LYS A 53 9.35 8.77 13.45
CA LYS A 53 10.63 9.29 12.96
C LYS A 53 10.88 8.84 11.55
N THR A 54 10.39 9.63 10.59
CA THR A 54 10.44 9.36 9.15
C THR A 54 11.06 10.52 8.36
N PRO A 55 12.27 10.99 8.72
CA PRO A 55 12.82 12.21 8.15
C PRO A 55 13.02 12.15 6.63
N ARG A 56 13.22 10.96 6.06
CA ARG A 56 13.37 10.83 4.60
C ARG A 56 12.04 10.85 3.87
N LEU A 57 11.03 10.14 4.37
CA LEU A 57 9.67 10.20 3.83
C LEU A 57 9.10 11.62 3.95
N ASP A 58 9.31 12.28 5.10
CA ASP A 58 8.88 13.65 5.34
C ASP A 58 9.53 14.65 4.37
N ARG A 59 10.83 14.51 4.15
CA ARG A 59 11.55 15.29 3.13
C ARG A 59 10.98 15.01 1.74
N PHE A 60 10.77 13.73 1.38
CA PHE A 60 10.25 13.36 0.07
C PHE A 60 8.84 13.92 -0.16
N ALA A 61 7.99 14.00 0.88
CA ALA A 61 6.68 14.63 0.82
C ALA A 61 6.75 16.11 0.45
N THR A 62 7.86 16.82 0.76
CA THR A 62 8.08 18.21 0.31
C THR A 62 8.56 18.32 -1.13
N GLU A 63 9.02 17.22 -1.73
CA GLU A 63 9.53 17.15 -3.11
C GLU A 63 8.52 16.54 -4.09
N ALA A 64 7.37 16.08 -3.60
CA ALA A 64 6.33 15.35 -4.33
C ALA A 64 4.94 15.96 -4.09
N ILE A 65 3.92 15.50 -4.81
CA ILE A 65 2.55 15.56 -4.32
C ILE A 65 2.35 14.35 -3.41
N HIS A 66 1.91 14.61 -2.17
CA HIS A 66 1.48 13.58 -1.24
C HIS A 66 -0.03 13.68 -0.98
N PHE A 67 -0.68 12.52 -0.96
CA PHE A 67 -2.13 12.44 -0.76
C PHE A 67 -2.42 12.14 0.71
N THR A 68 -3.12 13.06 1.37
CA THR A 68 -3.45 12.92 2.80
C THR A 68 -4.60 11.91 3.02
N HIS A 69 -5.40 11.64 1.98
CA HIS A 69 -6.55 10.75 2.00
C HIS A 69 -6.45 9.73 0.85
N SER A 70 -5.45 8.85 0.94
CA SER A 70 -5.25 7.74 0.02
C SER A 70 -5.71 6.43 0.67
N TYR A 71 -6.47 5.61 -0.05
CA TYR A 71 -7.09 4.39 0.49
C TYR A 71 -6.78 3.16 -0.33
N CYS A 72 -6.57 2.03 0.36
CA CYS A 72 -6.43 0.73 -0.30
C CYS A 72 -7.80 0.18 -0.73
N SER A 73 -7.81 -0.65 -1.77
CA SER A 73 -9.05 -1.31 -2.24
C SER A 73 -9.47 -2.51 -1.39
N ASN A 74 -8.56 -3.00 -0.54
CA ASN A 74 -8.81 -4.12 0.39
C ASN A 74 -7.80 -4.06 1.54
N PRO A 75 -8.22 -4.33 2.78
CA PRO A 75 -7.35 -4.29 3.96
C PRO A 75 -6.46 -5.54 4.13
N ALA A 76 -5.99 -6.13 3.04
CA ALA A 76 -5.08 -7.26 3.06
C ALA A 76 -4.05 -7.19 1.92
N CYS A 77 -2.82 -7.68 2.16
CA CYS A 77 -1.70 -7.47 1.24
C CYS A 77 -1.96 -8.02 -0.17
N ASN A 78 -2.41 -9.29 -0.31
CA ASN A 78 -2.59 -9.88 -1.64
C ASN A 78 -3.65 -9.16 -2.47
N PRO A 79 -4.90 -8.97 -2.00
CA PRO A 79 -5.92 -8.31 -2.81
C PRO A 79 -5.60 -6.83 -3.08
N SER A 80 -5.04 -6.09 -2.10
CA SER A 80 -4.62 -4.71 -2.35
C SER A 80 -3.51 -4.64 -3.40
N ARG A 81 -2.45 -5.44 -3.27
CA ARG A 81 -1.35 -5.49 -4.24
C ARG A 81 -1.81 -5.98 -5.61
N THR A 82 -2.72 -6.96 -5.65
CA THR A 82 -3.35 -7.40 -6.88
C THR A 82 -4.07 -6.23 -7.57
N ALA A 83 -4.85 -5.45 -6.83
CA ALA A 83 -5.56 -4.30 -7.40
C ALA A 83 -4.60 -3.25 -7.99
N ILE A 84 -3.54 -2.89 -7.27
CA ILE A 84 -2.52 -1.94 -7.73
C ILE A 84 -1.80 -2.46 -8.98
N MET A 85 -1.38 -3.72 -8.95
CA MET A 85 -0.57 -4.31 -10.03
C MET A 85 -1.38 -4.67 -11.27
N THR A 86 -2.67 -4.99 -11.14
CA THR A 86 -3.54 -5.42 -12.25
C THR A 86 -4.51 -4.34 -12.71
N GLY A 87 -4.73 -3.30 -11.90
CA GLY A 87 -5.74 -2.27 -12.12
C GLY A 87 -7.18 -2.76 -11.87
N TYR A 88 -7.39 -3.93 -11.24
CA TYR A 88 -8.69 -4.46 -10.86
C TYR A 88 -8.87 -4.43 -9.35
N ALA A 89 -9.84 -3.69 -8.86
CA ALA A 89 -10.24 -3.72 -7.46
C ALA A 89 -10.64 -5.14 -7.02
N ALA A 90 -10.66 -5.40 -5.72
CA ALA A 90 -11.05 -6.72 -5.22
C ALA A 90 -12.47 -7.11 -5.66
N HIS A 91 -13.40 -6.16 -5.67
CA HIS A 91 -14.79 -6.37 -6.12
C HIS A 91 -14.93 -6.55 -7.64
N THR A 92 -13.91 -6.19 -8.43
CA THR A 92 -13.86 -6.44 -9.88
C THR A 92 -13.18 -7.76 -10.19
N SER A 93 -12.10 -8.09 -9.45
CA SER A 93 -11.30 -9.29 -9.69
C SER A 93 -11.85 -10.55 -9.04
N GLY A 94 -12.58 -10.44 -7.92
CA GLY A 94 -12.95 -11.57 -7.05
C GLY A 94 -11.80 -12.05 -6.15
N VAL A 95 -10.71 -11.27 -6.05
CA VAL A 95 -9.57 -11.53 -5.15
C VAL A 95 -9.75 -10.73 -3.88
N TYR A 96 -10.22 -11.38 -2.79
CA TYR A 96 -10.50 -10.73 -1.50
C TYR A 96 -9.56 -11.17 -0.38
N SER A 97 -8.70 -12.16 -0.62
CA SER A 97 -7.94 -12.80 0.45
C SER A 97 -6.49 -13.05 0.08
N ASN A 98 -5.64 -13.09 1.12
CA ASN A 98 -4.24 -13.51 1.02
C ASN A 98 -4.07 -14.98 0.58
N TYR A 99 -5.14 -15.78 0.62
CA TYR A 99 -5.11 -17.21 0.27
C TYR A 99 -5.50 -17.50 -1.19
N GLN A 100 -5.85 -16.48 -1.96
CA GLN A 100 -6.21 -16.64 -3.37
C GLN A 100 -4.99 -16.41 -4.27
N ASP A 101 -4.71 -17.35 -5.14
CA ASP A 101 -3.77 -17.12 -6.24
C ASP A 101 -4.46 -16.25 -7.30
N TRP A 102 -4.12 -14.96 -7.33
CA TRP A 102 -4.74 -14.00 -8.23
C TRP A 102 -4.55 -14.35 -9.71
N ARG A 103 -3.41 -14.99 -10.08
CA ARG A 103 -3.17 -15.40 -11.47
C ARG A 103 -4.09 -16.54 -11.90
N VAL A 104 -4.55 -17.39 -10.94
CA VAL A 104 -5.58 -18.41 -11.20
C VAL A 104 -6.96 -17.77 -11.35
N VAL A 105 -7.24 -16.70 -10.56
CA VAL A 105 -8.54 -16.01 -10.59
C VAL A 105 -8.72 -15.17 -11.87
N ILE A 106 -7.68 -14.45 -12.27
CA ILE A 106 -7.68 -13.55 -13.45
C ILE A 106 -6.47 -13.85 -14.37
N PRO A 107 -6.41 -15.03 -15.01
CA PRO A 107 -5.20 -15.54 -15.68
C PRO A 107 -4.74 -14.67 -16.86
N GLU A 108 -5.66 -14.05 -17.59
CA GLU A 108 -5.35 -13.25 -18.79
C GLU A 108 -5.04 -11.78 -18.46
N ARG A 109 -5.10 -11.41 -17.18
CA ARG A 109 -4.92 -10.01 -16.78
C ARG A 109 -3.45 -9.62 -16.81
N LYS A 110 -3.14 -8.54 -17.55
CA LYS A 110 -1.79 -7.97 -17.60
C LYS A 110 -1.54 -7.07 -16.40
N THR A 111 -0.39 -7.31 -15.75
CA THR A 111 0.11 -6.45 -14.69
C THR A 111 0.74 -5.17 -15.25
N ILE A 112 0.88 -4.15 -14.40
CA ILE A 112 1.50 -2.88 -14.78
C ILE A 112 2.92 -3.10 -15.33
N GLY A 113 3.75 -3.92 -14.69
CA GLY A 113 5.12 -4.19 -15.16
C GLY A 113 5.14 -4.92 -16.50
N GLU A 114 4.24 -5.90 -16.72
CA GLU A 114 4.05 -6.54 -18.01
C GLU A 114 3.66 -5.53 -19.09
N TYR A 115 2.73 -4.62 -18.77
CA TYR A 115 2.29 -3.58 -19.69
C TYR A 115 3.41 -2.60 -20.05
N PHE A 116 4.24 -2.22 -19.07
CA PHE A 116 5.43 -1.39 -19.31
C PHE A 116 6.45 -2.11 -20.22
N ARG A 117 6.71 -3.40 -20.00
CA ARG A 117 7.60 -4.21 -20.88
C ARG A 117 7.13 -4.25 -22.32
N GLU A 118 5.83 -4.50 -22.55
CA GLU A 118 5.24 -4.51 -23.90
C GLU A 118 5.35 -3.15 -24.59
N ASN A 119 5.43 -2.05 -23.82
CA ASN A 119 5.61 -0.70 -24.34
C ASN A 119 7.06 -0.22 -24.35
N GLY A 120 8.00 -1.16 -24.28
CA GLY A 120 9.43 -0.91 -24.53
C GLY A 120 10.23 -0.46 -23.32
N TYR A 121 9.75 -0.69 -22.10
CA TYR A 121 10.50 -0.49 -20.87
C TYR A 121 11.28 -1.76 -20.48
N TYR A 122 12.40 -1.56 -19.79
CA TYR A 122 13.03 -2.61 -19.00
C TYR A 122 12.34 -2.65 -17.63
N SER A 123 11.79 -3.81 -17.25
CA SER A 123 11.07 -3.97 -15.98
C SER A 123 11.85 -4.89 -15.05
N ALA A 124 12.22 -4.39 -13.88
CA ALA A 124 12.93 -5.18 -12.89
C ALA A 124 12.51 -4.80 -11.46
N GLY A 125 12.74 -5.70 -10.51
CA GLY A 125 12.34 -5.43 -9.14
C GLY A 125 12.98 -6.32 -8.10
N ALA A 126 12.81 -5.93 -6.83
CA ALA A 126 13.24 -6.70 -5.67
C ALA A 126 12.29 -6.49 -4.49
N GLY A 127 12.25 -7.46 -3.58
CA GLY A 127 11.49 -7.36 -2.35
C GLY A 127 9.99 -7.63 -2.52
N LYS A 128 9.15 -7.12 -1.61
CA LYS A 128 7.73 -7.44 -1.60
C LYS A 128 6.91 -6.47 -2.46
N ILE A 129 6.78 -6.76 -3.75
CA ILE A 129 5.85 -6.07 -4.66
C ILE A 129 4.53 -6.85 -4.74
N PHE A 130 4.58 -8.14 -5.02
CA PHE A 130 3.46 -9.07 -4.88
C PHE A 130 3.47 -9.75 -3.51
N HIS A 131 2.38 -10.45 -3.17
CA HIS A 131 2.29 -11.20 -1.92
C HIS A 131 2.98 -12.56 -2.05
N TYR A 132 4.03 -12.80 -1.25
CA TYR A 132 4.78 -14.07 -1.13
C TYR A 132 4.99 -14.85 -2.44
N HIS A 133 4.27 -15.95 -2.63
CA HIS A 133 4.42 -16.88 -3.76
C HIS A 133 3.63 -16.46 -5.01
N MET A 134 2.90 -15.35 -4.95
CA MET A 134 2.02 -14.90 -6.02
C MET A 134 2.72 -13.93 -6.95
N ILE A 135 3.99 -14.22 -7.26
CA ILE A 135 4.82 -13.43 -8.17
C ILE A 135 4.34 -13.64 -9.59
N ASP A 136 4.31 -12.56 -10.34
CA ASP A 136 4.08 -12.63 -11.78
C ASP A 136 5.39 -12.56 -12.55
N SER A 137 5.85 -13.69 -13.07
CA SER A 137 7.08 -13.73 -13.88
C SER A 137 6.97 -12.97 -15.21
N ALA A 138 5.76 -12.77 -15.73
CA ALA A 138 5.54 -11.96 -16.92
C ALA A 138 5.77 -10.46 -16.67
N CYS A 139 5.66 -10.03 -15.42
CA CYS A 139 5.87 -8.64 -15.00
C CYS A 139 7.32 -8.17 -15.19
N TRP A 140 8.33 -9.06 -15.14
CA TRP A 140 9.73 -8.71 -14.96
C TRP A 140 10.66 -9.27 -16.04
N ASP A 141 11.62 -8.48 -16.47
CA ASP A 141 12.82 -8.97 -17.18
C ASP A 141 13.80 -9.58 -16.18
N GLU A 142 13.91 -8.99 -14.98
CA GLU A 142 14.77 -9.46 -13.89
C GLU A 142 14.12 -9.19 -12.53
N TYR A 143 14.24 -10.14 -11.58
CA TYR A 143 13.73 -9.98 -10.22
C TYR A 143 14.64 -10.62 -9.19
N TRP A 144 14.93 -9.90 -8.09
CA TRP A 144 15.79 -10.39 -7.01
C TRP A 144 14.97 -10.77 -5.75
N PRO A 145 15.28 -11.90 -5.07
CA PRO A 145 16.37 -12.84 -5.34
C PRO A 145 16.14 -13.77 -6.53
N SER A 146 14.91 -13.97 -6.98
CA SER A 146 14.59 -14.68 -8.24
C SER A 146 13.14 -14.45 -8.63
N GLN A 147 12.77 -14.75 -9.87
CA GLN A 147 11.38 -14.67 -10.32
C GLN A 147 10.44 -15.74 -9.70
N ALA A 148 10.99 -16.68 -8.94
CA ALA A 148 10.22 -17.66 -8.18
C ALA A 148 10.17 -17.36 -6.67
N LYS A 149 10.87 -16.33 -6.22
CA LYS A 149 10.99 -15.97 -4.80
C LYS A 149 11.20 -14.47 -4.67
N ASN A 150 10.18 -13.76 -4.22
CA ASN A 150 10.23 -12.29 -4.12
C ASN A 150 10.91 -11.76 -2.86
N MET A 151 11.22 -12.62 -1.89
CA MET A 151 11.86 -12.20 -0.65
C MET A 151 13.04 -13.09 -0.29
N PRO A 152 14.15 -12.53 0.20
CA PRO A 152 15.24 -13.32 0.75
C PRO A 152 14.83 -14.03 2.05
N ASP A 153 15.54 -15.10 2.40
CA ASP A 153 15.23 -15.92 3.59
C ASP A 153 15.31 -15.12 4.91
N GLU A 154 16.09 -14.05 4.93
CA GLU A 154 16.27 -13.16 6.08
C GLU A 154 15.02 -12.39 6.51
N TYR A 155 13.96 -12.39 5.71
CA TYR A 155 12.65 -11.87 6.13
C TYR A 155 11.89 -12.80 7.07
N LEU A 156 12.26 -14.08 7.08
CA LEU A 156 11.59 -15.11 7.86
C LEU A 156 12.58 -15.66 8.93
N PRO A 157 12.83 -14.93 10.01
CA PRO A 157 13.70 -15.39 11.09
C PRO A 157 13.17 -16.64 11.81
N ASN A 158 12.00 -17.12 11.46
CA ASN A 158 11.25 -18.19 12.14
C ASN A 158 11.67 -19.63 11.75
N LYS A 159 12.74 -19.82 10.98
CA LYS A 159 13.34 -21.15 10.89
C LYS A 159 14.30 -21.32 12.05
N PRO A 160 14.08 -22.29 12.96
CA PRO A 160 14.94 -22.52 14.12
C PRO A 160 16.44 -22.58 13.77
N GLU A 161 16.77 -23.18 12.63
CA GLU A 161 18.15 -23.33 12.13
C GLU A 161 18.84 -22.00 11.75
N LYS A 162 18.09 -20.90 11.62
CA LYS A 162 18.63 -19.58 11.24
C LYS A 162 18.39 -18.48 12.28
N GLN A 163 17.60 -18.76 13.29
CA GLN A 163 17.20 -17.76 14.29
C GLN A 163 18.42 -17.27 15.10
N GLU A 164 19.27 -18.18 15.52
CA GLU A 164 20.50 -17.87 16.26
C GLU A 164 21.50 -17.06 15.42
N GLU A 165 21.63 -17.39 14.12
CA GLU A 165 22.52 -16.70 13.18
C GLU A 165 22.02 -15.28 12.82
N VAL A 166 20.69 -15.05 12.80
CA VAL A 166 20.07 -13.76 12.44
C VAL A 166 19.78 -12.90 13.65
N THR A 167 19.39 -13.50 14.79
CA THR A 167 18.92 -12.76 15.97
C THR A 167 19.91 -12.74 17.12
N GLY A 168 20.87 -13.66 17.16
CA GLY A 168 21.75 -13.85 18.33
C GLY A 168 20.99 -14.33 19.57
N LEU A 169 19.74 -14.80 19.43
CA LEU A 169 18.85 -15.19 20.51
C LEU A 169 18.72 -16.71 20.58
N ASP A 170 18.70 -17.24 21.80
CA ASP A 170 18.69 -18.67 22.10
C ASP A 170 17.37 -19.36 21.67
N GLU A 171 17.45 -20.56 21.12
CA GLU A 171 16.36 -21.34 20.49
C GLU A 171 15.20 -21.78 21.42
N THR A 172 15.10 -21.28 22.63
CA THR A 172 14.29 -21.89 23.70
C THR A 172 12.81 -21.58 23.68
N THR A 173 12.29 -20.78 22.75
CA THR A 173 10.87 -20.42 22.75
C THR A 173 10.25 -20.51 21.36
N SER A 174 9.33 -21.37 21.17
CA SER A 174 8.17 -21.47 20.25
C SER A 174 8.01 -20.47 19.08
N GLY A 175 9.08 -19.83 18.57
CA GLY A 175 9.05 -18.94 17.39
C GLY A 175 8.67 -17.48 17.68
N THR A 176 8.37 -17.11 18.92
CA THR A 176 8.18 -15.73 19.38
C THR A 176 9.15 -15.40 20.50
N ILE A 177 9.59 -14.14 20.60
CA ILE A 177 10.58 -13.68 21.59
C ILE A 177 9.88 -13.05 22.79
N ASN A 178 8.95 -12.13 22.55
CA ASN A 178 8.28 -11.35 23.58
C ASN A 178 6.82 -11.76 23.79
N MET A 179 6.12 -12.08 22.71
CA MET A 179 4.69 -12.37 22.79
C MET A 179 4.45 -13.87 23.00
N PRO A 180 3.73 -14.28 24.07
CA PRO A 180 3.32 -15.67 24.25
C PRO A 180 2.52 -16.19 23.06
N VAL A 181 2.73 -17.46 22.69
CA VAL A 181 1.92 -18.11 21.64
C VAL A 181 0.56 -18.49 22.22
N PHE A 182 -0.49 -17.84 21.73
CA PHE A 182 -1.87 -18.20 22.04
C PHE A 182 -2.47 -19.01 20.90
N GLU A 183 -3.47 -19.82 21.22
CA GLU A 183 -4.20 -20.59 20.21
C GLU A 183 -4.85 -19.64 19.20
N HIS A 184 -4.63 -19.90 17.90
CA HIS A 184 -5.10 -19.10 16.78
C HIS A 184 -4.39 -17.75 16.52
N MET A 185 -3.42 -17.31 17.33
CA MET A 185 -2.61 -16.13 17.01
C MET A 185 -1.62 -16.43 15.88
N TYR A 186 -1.36 -15.40 15.07
CA TYR A 186 -0.33 -15.45 14.04
C TYR A 186 1.06 -15.50 14.69
N MET A 187 1.80 -16.57 14.49
CA MET A 187 3.10 -16.83 15.12
C MET A 187 4.16 -15.76 14.88
N MET A 188 3.94 -14.87 13.88
CA MET A 188 4.84 -13.76 13.61
C MET A 188 4.41 -12.45 14.31
N PHE A 189 3.37 -12.45 15.15
CA PHE A 189 2.96 -11.28 15.93
C PHE A 189 3.91 -11.11 17.12
N ASP A 190 5.05 -10.46 16.86
CA ASP A 190 6.12 -10.33 17.82
C ASP A 190 7.08 -9.18 17.45
N TRP A 191 7.95 -8.76 18.37
CA TRP A 191 8.92 -7.69 18.22
C TRP A 191 10.17 -7.93 19.06
N ALA A 192 11.34 -7.52 18.55
CA ALA A 192 12.58 -7.53 19.33
C ALA A 192 13.66 -6.67 18.68
N PRO A 193 14.52 -6.01 19.49
CA PRO A 193 15.75 -5.41 19.01
C PRO A 193 16.77 -6.50 18.63
N LEU A 194 17.38 -6.38 17.44
CA LEU A 194 18.42 -7.29 16.97
C LEU A 194 19.80 -6.65 17.10
N GLU A 195 20.75 -7.37 17.67
CA GLU A 195 22.17 -6.95 17.75
C GLU A 195 22.90 -7.23 16.42
N ILE A 196 22.36 -6.71 15.32
CA ILE A 196 22.91 -6.90 13.97
C ILE A 196 23.04 -5.57 13.23
N HIS A 197 23.84 -5.58 12.15
CA HIS A 197 23.94 -4.45 11.23
C HIS A 197 22.83 -4.52 10.17
N ASP A 198 22.38 -3.36 9.65
CA ASP A 198 21.33 -3.26 8.61
C ASP A 198 21.60 -4.18 7.42
N SER A 199 22.86 -4.34 7.01
CA SER A 199 23.27 -5.14 5.86
C SER A 199 22.94 -6.64 5.95
N ILE A 200 22.61 -7.12 7.14
CA ILE A 200 22.14 -8.51 7.33
C ILE A 200 20.66 -8.64 6.94
N MET A 201 19.90 -7.57 7.11
CA MET A 201 18.45 -7.55 6.88
C MET A 201 18.10 -7.75 5.39
N GLY A 202 16.98 -8.44 5.13
CA GLY A 202 16.47 -8.68 3.80
C GLY A 202 16.10 -7.40 3.03
N ASP A 203 15.51 -6.41 3.72
CA ASP A 203 15.18 -5.12 3.10
C ASP A 203 16.41 -4.39 2.59
N TYR A 204 17.50 -4.37 3.40
CA TYR A 204 18.76 -3.79 2.95
C TYR A 204 19.27 -4.43 1.66
N LYS A 205 19.17 -5.76 1.55
CA LYS A 205 19.64 -6.50 0.37
C LYS A 205 18.79 -6.20 -0.86
N SER A 206 17.46 -6.11 -0.69
CA SER A 206 16.54 -5.73 -1.76
C SER A 206 16.80 -4.30 -2.25
N VAL A 207 16.90 -3.36 -1.32
CA VAL A 207 17.19 -1.95 -1.62
C VAL A 207 18.56 -1.80 -2.27
N LYS A 208 19.58 -2.51 -1.77
CA LYS A 208 20.93 -2.51 -2.37
C LYS A 208 20.89 -2.97 -3.82
N TRP A 209 20.17 -4.07 -4.11
CA TRP A 209 20.07 -4.58 -5.48
C TRP A 209 19.41 -3.56 -6.43
N VAL A 210 18.29 -2.92 -6.02
CA VAL A 210 17.65 -1.88 -6.84
C VAL A 210 18.55 -0.66 -6.99
N SER A 211 19.28 -0.29 -5.92
CA SER A 211 20.26 0.81 -5.97
C SER A 211 21.40 0.53 -6.96
N GLU A 212 21.86 -0.70 -7.05
CA GLU A 212 22.86 -1.12 -8.04
C GLU A 212 22.29 -1.02 -9.46
N LYS A 213 21.01 -1.41 -9.69
CA LYS A 213 20.32 -1.24 -10.97
C LYS A 213 20.19 0.23 -11.39
N LEU A 214 19.99 1.15 -10.47
CA LEU A 214 19.99 2.59 -10.76
C LEU A 214 21.35 3.13 -11.23
N MET A 215 22.45 2.41 -10.96
CA MET A 215 23.81 2.80 -11.38
C MET A 215 24.24 2.13 -12.69
N GLU A 216 23.49 1.13 -13.17
CA GLU A 216 23.74 0.48 -14.45
C GLU A 216 23.36 1.38 -15.63
N GLU A 217 23.97 1.18 -16.80
CA GLU A 217 23.56 1.85 -18.05
C GLU A 217 22.36 1.12 -18.65
N HIS A 218 21.26 1.85 -18.91
CA HIS A 218 20.05 1.30 -19.51
C HIS A 218 19.84 1.84 -20.93
N GLU A 219 19.71 0.94 -21.89
CA GLU A 219 19.37 1.28 -23.29
C GLU A 219 17.90 1.71 -23.46
N LYS A 220 17.02 1.27 -22.56
CA LYS A 220 15.59 1.54 -22.55
C LYS A 220 15.20 2.32 -21.27
N PRO A 221 14.11 3.09 -21.30
CA PRO A 221 13.54 3.55 -20.04
C PRO A 221 13.20 2.34 -19.16
N PHE A 222 13.27 2.51 -17.85
CA PHE A 222 13.01 1.42 -16.91
C PHE A 222 11.76 1.64 -16.06
N PHE A 223 11.15 0.52 -15.65
CA PHE A 223 10.22 0.39 -14.56
C PHE A 223 10.92 -0.44 -13.46
N LEU A 224 11.52 0.23 -12.48
CA LEU A 224 12.21 -0.42 -11.36
C LEU A 224 11.32 -0.42 -10.12
N ALA A 225 11.07 -1.61 -9.55
CA ALA A 225 10.26 -1.77 -8.36
C ALA A 225 11.11 -2.18 -7.14
N CYS A 226 10.85 -1.54 -6.00
CA CYS A 226 11.50 -1.85 -4.73
C CYS A 226 10.45 -2.05 -3.64
N GLY A 227 10.34 -3.28 -3.11
CA GLY A 227 9.44 -3.60 -2.02
C GLY A 227 10.18 -3.69 -0.69
N ILE A 228 9.94 -2.74 0.21
CA ILE A 228 10.42 -2.74 1.59
C ILE A 228 9.40 -3.51 2.44
N TYR A 229 9.84 -4.55 3.13
CA TYR A 229 8.97 -5.43 3.90
C TYR A 229 8.58 -4.87 5.25
N ARG A 230 9.49 -4.16 5.96
CA ARG A 230 9.15 -3.50 7.22
C ARG A 230 8.28 -2.27 6.93
N PRO A 231 7.33 -1.96 7.80
CA PRO A 231 7.05 -2.49 9.15
C PRO A 231 6.17 -3.75 9.25
N HIS A 232 6.02 -4.57 8.23
CA HIS A 232 5.33 -5.86 8.40
C HIS A 232 5.97 -6.73 9.50
N LEU A 233 5.11 -7.45 10.23
CA LEU A 233 5.52 -8.40 11.27
C LEU A 233 6.49 -9.50 10.75
N PRO A 234 7.36 -10.03 11.68
CA PRO A 234 7.61 -9.59 13.04
C PRO A 234 8.43 -8.29 13.05
N TRP A 235 8.26 -7.45 14.06
CA TRP A 235 9.01 -6.18 14.16
C TRP A 235 10.41 -6.41 14.72
N TYR A 236 11.20 -7.21 14.03
CA TYR A 236 12.58 -7.51 14.31
C TYR A 236 13.46 -6.60 13.46
N VAL A 237 14.07 -5.60 14.09
CA VAL A 237 14.96 -4.65 13.40
C VAL A 237 16.19 -4.37 14.27
N PRO A 238 17.29 -3.88 13.69
CA PRO A 238 18.49 -3.57 14.45
C PRO A 238 18.23 -2.67 15.66
N LYS A 239 18.84 -3.01 16.79
CA LYS A 239 18.64 -2.36 18.09
C LYS A 239 18.72 -0.83 18.06
N LYS A 240 19.58 -0.26 17.22
CA LYS A 240 19.70 1.20 17.08
C LYS A 240 18.38 1.92 16.75
N TYR A 241 17.41 1.24 16.11
CA TYR A 241 16.09 1.81 15.83
C TYR A 241 15.18 1.75 17.06
N PHE A 242 15.26 0.69 17.87
CA PHE A 242 14.59 0.64 19.17
C PHE A 242 15.11 1.71 20.12
N ASP A 243 16.43 1.94 20.15
CA ASP A 243 17.07 2.95 21.00
C ASP A 243 16.63 4.39 20.66
N MET A 244 16.01 4.62 19.51
CA MET A 244 15.41 5.91 19.16
C MET A 244 14.13 6.21 19.96
N PHE A 245 13.51 5.20 20.58
CA PHE A 245 12.21 5.27 21.24
C PHE A 245 12.30 4.66 22.64
N PRO A 246 12.78 5.39 23.68
CA PRO A 246 12.82 4.89 25.05
C PRO A 246 11.42 4.40 25.50
N LEU A 247 11.37 3.19 26.06
CA LEU A 247 10.10 2.52 26.39
C LEU A 247 9.23 3.32 27.37
N GLU A 248 9.88 3.98 28.34
CA GLU A 248 9.21 4.83 29.34
C GLU A 248 8.46 6.00 28.70
N ASP A 249 8.96 6.53 27.56
CA ASP A 249 8.41 7.69 26.87
C ASP A 249 7.34 7.31 25.84
N ILE A 250 7.12 6.01 25.56
CA ILE A 250 6.16 5.57 24.54
C ILE A 250 4.75 6.05 24.89
N GLN A 251 4.16 6.76 23.92
CA GLN A 251 2.76 7.16 23.90
C GLN A 251 1.95 6.08 23.18
N LEU A 252 0.84 5.68 23.79
CA LEU A 252 -0.11 4.76 23.16
C LEU A 252 -1.03 5.52 22.21
N PRO A 253 -1.60 4.87 21.19
CA PRO A 253 -2.70 5.44 20.42
C PRO A 253 -3.84 5.91 21.31
N GLU A 254 -4.52 6.97 20.92
CA GLU A 254 -5.73 7.42 21.58
C GLU A 254 -6.87 6.43 21.26
N ILE A 255 -7.56 5.98 22.30
CA ILE A 255 -8.68 5.06 22.17
C ILE A 255 -9.88 5.56 22.95
N LEU A 256 -11.08 5.26 22.48
CA LEU A 256 -12.31 5.44 23.24
C LEU A 256 -12.59 4.16 24.06
N GLU A 257 -12.86 4.31 25.36
CA GLU A 257 -13.33 3.20 26.18
C GLU A 257 -14.72 2.74 25.67
N ASN A 258 -14.90 1.44 25.47
CA ASN A 258 -16.12 0.83 24.92
C ASN A 258 -16.47 1.27 23.49
N ASP A 259 -15.48 1.54 22.66
CA ASP A 259 -15.61 1.97 21.26
C ASP A 259 -16.43 0.99 20.38
N LEU A 260 -16.55 -0.27 20.80
CA LEU A 260 -17.34 -1.29 20.10
C LEU A 260 -18.80 -1.42 20.58
N ASP A 261 -19.29 -0.56 21.47
CA ASP A 261 -20.65 -0.68 22.01
C ASP A 261 -21.74 -0.35 20.98
N ASP A 262 -21.46 0.53 20.02
CA ASP A 262 -22.41 1.01 19.00
C ASP A 262 -22.26 0.34 17.61
N VAL A 263 -21.47 -0.75 17.53
CA VAL A 263 -21.25 -1.48 16.29
C VAL A 263 -21.92 -2.87 16.30
N GLY A 264 -22.11 -3.43 15.10
CA GLY A 264 -22.74 -4.75 14.91
C GLY A 264 -21.88 -5.93 15.37
N GLU A 265 -22.49 -7.10 15.49
CA GLU A 265 -21.78 -8.32 15.94
C GLU A 265 -20.66 -8.74 14.96
N ARG A 266 -20.87 -8.58 13.64
CA ARG A 266 -19.82 -8.85 12.64
C ARG A 266 -18.60 -7.97 12.86
N VAL A 267 -18.79 -6.74 13.23
CA VAL A 267 -17.73 -5.76 13.50
C VAL A 267 -16.93 -6.17 14.74
N LYS A 268 -17.60 -6.62 15.82
CA LYS A 268 -16.96 -7.18 17.02
C LYS A 268 -16.16 -8.43 16.72
N ASP A 269 -16.65 -9.28 15.81
CA ASP A 269 -15.91 -10.45 15.32
C ASP A 269 -14.64 -10.05 14.55
N ILE A 270 -14.70 -8.97 13.77
CA ILE A 270 -13.53 -8.40 13.08
C ILE A 270 -12.52 -7.87 14.10
N ALA A 271 -12.96 -7.07 15.08
CA ALA A 271 -12.09 -6.52 16.12
C ALA A 271 -11.35 -7.62 16.91
N SER A 272 -12.07 -8.67 17.31
CA SER A 272 -11.52 -9.81 18.07
C SER A 272 -10.89 -10.91 17.21
N ARG A 273 -10.74 -10.68 15.89
CA ARG A 273 -10.25 -11.68 14.93
C ARG A 273 -8.95 -12.35 15.40
N ALA A 274 -8.85 -13.65 15.03
CA ALA A 274 -7.64 -14.46 15.22
C ALA A 274 -7.10 -14.48 16.66
N GLY A 275 -8.00 -14.55 17.65
CA GLY A 275 -7.65 -14.78 19.05
C GLY A 275 -7.59 -13.51 19.89
N ASN A 276 -8.21 -12.39 19.44
CA ASN A 276 -8.28 -11.14 20.22
C ASN A 276 -6.91 -10.61 20.67
N TYR A 277 -6.15 -10.11 19.71
CA TYR A 277 -4.81 -9.55 19.98
C TYR A 277 -4.82 -8.45 21.04
N HIS A 278 -5.83 -7.57 21.02
CA HIS A 278 -5.90 -6.46 21.96
C HIS A 278 -5.95 -6.96 23.41
N LYS A 279 -6.83 -7.92 23.68
CA LYS A 279 -6.92 -8.56 24.99
C LYS A 279 -5.58 -9.16 25.43
N HIS A 280 -4.93 -9.93 24.56
CA HIS A 280 -3.69 -10.60 24.91
C HIS A 280 -2.53 -9.65 25.14
N VAL A 281 -2.39 -8.60 24.31
CA VAL A 281 -1.35 -7.57 24.46
C VAL A 281 -1.56 -6.79 25.75
N THR A 282 -2.80 -6.41 26.08
CA THR A 282 -3.12 -5.64 27.29
C THR A 282 -2.99 -6.48 28.56
N GLU A 283 -3.48 -7.73 28.57
CA GLU A 283 -3.34 -8.63 29.73
C GLU A 283 -1.87 -9.00 30.00
N ALA A 284 -1.04 -9.10 28.97
CA ALA A 284 0.39 -9.31 29.11
C ALA A 284 1.16 -8.03 29.54
N GLY A 285 0.53 -6.86 29.48
CA GLY A 285 1.14 -5.57 29.79
C GLY A 285 2.19 -5.13 28.75
N LEU A 286 2.07 -5.59 27.48
CA LEU A 286 3.09 -5.43 26.43
C LEU A 286 2.70 -4.40 25.36
N TRP A 287 1.71 -3.55 25.63
CA TRP A 287 1.24 -2.61 24.59
C TRP A 287 2.30 -1.57 24.19
N LYS A 288 3.02 -1.00 25.17
CA LYS A 288 4.09 -0.03 24.89
C LYS A 288 5.23 -0.65 24.10
N GLU A 289 5.62 -1.87 24.45
CA GLU A 289 6.66 -2.62 23.73
C GLU A 289 6.26 -2.91 22.29
N ALA A 290 5.01 -3.25 22.05
CA ALA A 290 4.49 -3.47 20.70
C ALA A 290 4.49 -2.18 19.87
N VAL A 291 4.04 -1.05 20.44
CA VAL A 291 4.09 0.27 19.80
C VAL A 291 5.54 0.69 19.53
N GLN A 292 6.46 0.48 20.48
CA GLN A 292 7.88 0.72 20.28
C GLN A 292 8.44 -0.09 19.10
N GLY A 293 8.07 -1.38 19.01
CA GLY A 293 8.51 -2.28 17.94
C GLY A 293 8.05 -1.80 16.56
N TYR A 294 6.81 -1.32 16.47
CA TYR A 294 6.28 -0.78 15.22
C TYR A 294 6.96 0.54 14.83
N LEU A 295 7.12 1.49 15.77
CA LEU A 295 7.84 2.74 15.54
C LEU A 295 9.30 2.49 15.11
N ALA A 296 9.99 1.54 15.75
CA ALA A 296 11.34 1.15 15.38
C ALA A 296 11.40 0.57 13.95
N SER A 297 10.40 -0.24 13.59
CA SER A 297 10.30 -0.81 12.24
C SER A 297 10.00 0.24 11.18
N ILE A 298 9.20 1.26 11.48
CA ILE A 298 8.97 2.42 10.59
C ILE A 298 10.27 3.20 10.39
N ALA A 299 10.99 3.51 11.47
CA ALA A 299 12.26 4.23 11.37
C ALA A 299 13.32 3.45 10.56
N TYR A 300 13.31 2.12 10.67
CA TYR A 300 14.15 1.27 9.82
C TYR A 300 13.72 1.33 8.34
N ALA A 301 12.43 1.27 8.05
CA ALA A 301 11.91 1.38 6.68
C ALA A 301 12.26 2.74 6.04
N ASP A 302 12.16 3.84 6.81
CA ASP A 302 12.58 5.17 6.37
C ASP A 302 14.07 5.22 6.03
N ALA A 303 14.93 4.56 6.83
CA ALA A 303 16.36 4.45 6.53
C ALA A 303 16.66 3.63 5.26
N MET A 304 15.87 2.60 4.98
CA MET A 304 15.97 1.84 3.72
C MET A 304 15.51 2.68 2.52
N PHE A 305 14.44 3.44 2.68
CA PHE A 305 13.99 4.40 1.67
C PHE A 305 15.03 5.51 1.42
N ASP A 306 15.69 6.02 2.48
CA ASP A 306 16.80 6.99 2.35
C ASP A 306 17.96 6.43 1.51
N MET A 307 18.35 5.18 1.75
CA MET A 307 19.38 4.51 0.96
C MET A 307 19.02 4.44 -0.53
N LEU A 308 17.78 4.06 -0.85
CA LEU A 308 17.29 3.97 -2.22
C LEU A 308 17.28 5.33 -2.90
N MET A 309 16.75 6.36 -2.21
CA MET A 309 16.65 7.70 -2.78
C MET A 309 18.02 8.35 -2.98
N LYS A 310 18.98 8.10 -2.09
CA LYS A 310 20.38 8.53 -2.29
C LYS A 310 21.00 7.87 -3.53
N ALA A 311 20.68 6.61 -3.79
CA ALA A 311 21.14 5.95 -5.02
C ALA A 311 20.54 6.61 -6.27
N LEU A 312 19.24 6.90 -6.27
CA LEU A 312 18.59 7.61 -7.38
C LEU A 312 19.21 9.02 -7.57
N GLU A 313 19.37 9.80 -6.50
CA GLU A 313 19.94 11.17 -6.54
C GLU A 313 21.37 11.19 -7.12
N ASN A 314 22.14 10.13 -6.93
CA ASN A 314 23.50 9.99 -7.45
C ASN A 314 23.57 9.26 -8.81
N SER A 315 22.44 8.80 -9.35
CA SER A 315 22.37 8.11 -10.63
C SER A 315 22.25 9.08 -11.81
N PRO A 316 22.57 8.63 -13.04
CA PRO A 316 22.34 9.45 -14.24
C PRO A 316 20.84 9.65 -14.56
N TYR A 317 19.94 9.07 -13.79
CA TYR A 317 18.50 9.06 -14.00
C TYR A 317 17.72 9.97 -13.05
N ALA A 318 18.38 10.66 -12.12
CA ALA A 318 17.77 11.50 -11.09
C ALA A 318 16.74 12.50 -11.66
N ASP A 319 17.07 13.13 -12.77
CA ASP A 319 16.27 14.20 -13.39
C ASP A 319 15.21 13.68 -14.40
N ASN A 320 15.10 12.36 -14.60
CA ASN A 320 14.16 11.77 -15.56
C ASN A 320 13.42 10.54 -14.99
N THR A 321 13.24 10.48 -13.68
CA THR A 321 12.57 9.35 -13.03
C THR A 321 11.35 9.82 -12.24
N ILE A 322 10.18 9.30 -12.60
CA ILE A 322 8.97 9.38 -11.78
C ILE A 322 9.17 8.46 -10.58
N VAL A 323 8.90 8.97 -9.37
CA VAL A 323 8.98 8.14 -8.16
C VAL A 323 7.58 8.05 -7.55
N VAL A 324 7.10 6.83 -7.38
CA VAL A 324 5.83 6.52 -6.68
C VAL A 324 6.17 5.77 -5.40
N VAL A 325 5.73 6.30 -4.26
CA VAL A 325 5.86 5.66 -2.95
C VAL A 325 4.46 5.36 -2.41
N TRP A 326 4.21 4.12 -2.03
CA TRP A 326 2.90 3.68 -1.55
C TRP A 326 3.02 2.59 -0.48
N SER A 327 1.99 2.49 0.38
CA SER A 327 1.79 1.34 1.27
C SER A 327 0.55 0.57 0.81
N ASP A 328 0.54 -0.74 0.97
CA ASP A 328 -0.55 -1.59 0.49
C ASP A 328 -1.85 -1.47 1.31
N HIS A 329 -1.75 -1.16 2.58
CA HIS A 329 -2.84 -0.83 3.52
C HIS A 329 -2.23 -0.21 4.79
N GLY A 330 -3.08 0.28 5.68
CA GLY A 330 -2.68 0.76 6.99
C GLY A 330 -2.59 -0.35 8.05
N TRP A 331 -2.64 0.04 9.33
CA TRP A 331 -2.45 -0.85 10.47
C TRP A 331 -3.02 -0.25 11.75
N GLN A 332 -3.61 -1.05 12.63
CA GLN A 332 -4.05 -0.67 13.97
C GLN A 332 -3.17 -1.30 15.05
N LEU A 333 -3.01 -0.57 16.15
CA LEU A 333 -2.21 -0.94 17.32
C LEU A 333 -3.00 -0.80 18.63
N GLY A 334 -4.31 -1.04 18.60
CA GLY A 334 -5.22 -1.01 19.73
C GLY A 334 -6.46 -0.16 19.54
N GLU A 335 -6.48 0.73 18.54
CA GLU A 335 -7.67 1.48 18.14
C GLU A 335 -8.81 0.50 17.79
N LYS A 336 -10.05 0.80 18.16
CA LYS A 336 -11.20 -0.11 17.98
C LYS A 336 -10.98 -1.51 18.63
N GLU A 337 -10.20 -1.59 19.71
CA GLU A 337 -9.77 -2.87 20.30
C GLU A 337 -9.19 -3.86 19.27
N HIS A 338 -8.71 -3.33 18.14
CA HIS A 338 -8.19 -4.11 17.02
C HIS A 338 -6.69 -3.96 16.87
N TRP A 339 -6.07 -5.01 16.31
CA TRP A 339 -4.65 -5.03 15.94
C TRP A 339 -4.47 -5.54 14.53
N ARG A 340 -3.48 -5.02 13.86
CA ARG A 340 -3.11 -5.41 12.51
C ARG A 340 -4.03 -4.74 11.46
N LYS A 341 -4.30 -5.47 10.40
CA LYS A 341 -5.11 -5.16 9.22
C LYS A 341 -6.39 -6.01 9.25
N PHE A 342 -7.12 -6.09 8.18
CA PHE A 342 -8.35 -6.88 8.06
C PHE A 342 -9.58 -6.24 8.70
N ALA A 343 -9.65 -4.92 8.68
CA ALA A 343 -10.80 -4.15 9.11
C ALA A 343 -11.10 -3.04 8.10
N LEU A 344 -12.29 -2.45 8.17
CA LEU A 344 -12.75 -1.41 7.23
C LEU A 344 -12.74 0.00 7.84
N TRP A 345 -11.93 0.24 8.88
CA TRP A 345 -11.76 1.52 9.54
C TRP A 345 -10.62 2.35 8.97
N GLU A 346 -10.62 3.66 9.27
CA GLU A 346 -9.70 4.66 8.72
C GLU A 346 -8.24 4.22 8.83
N ASN A 347 -7.76 3.85 10.03
CA ASN A 347 -6.35 3.52 10.28
C ASN A 347 -5.84 2.29 9.51
N VAL A 348 -6.75 1.42 9.05
CA VAL A 348 -6.42 0.26 8.22
C VAL A 348 -6.53 0.58 6.74
N LEU A 349 -7.52 1.37 6.33
CA LEU A 349 -7.76 1.64 4.91
C LEU A 349 -6.94 2.81 4.38
N ARG A 350 -6.64 3.82 5.22
CA ARG A 350 -5.81 4.96 4.87
C ARG A 350 -4.35 4.55 4.75
N THR A 351 -3.73 4.94 3.65
CA THR A 351 -2.37 4.52 3.29
C THR A 351 -1.51 5.68 2.86
N ASN A 352 -0.21 5.43 2.74
CA ASN A 352 0.73 6.38 2.17
C ASN A 352 0.69 6.34 0.65
N LEU A 353 0.60 7.51 0.01
CA LEU A 353 0.79 7.67 -1.44
C LEU A 353 1.47 9.02 -1.73
N MET A 354 2.61 8.94 -2.39
CA MET A 354 3.36 10.12 -2.86
C MET A 354 3.83 9.90 -4.29
N ILE A 355 3.71 10.94 -5.13
CA ILE A 355 4.16 10.89 -6.52
C ILE A 355 5.03 12.11 -6.81
N LYS A 356 6.29 11.87 -7.19
CA LYS A 356 7.22 12.88 -7.69
C LYS A 356 7.35 12.74 -9.19
N VAL A 357 7.07 13.83 -9.92
CA VAL A 357 7.21 13.88 -11.37
C VAL A 357 8.34 14.87 -11.72
N PRO A 358 9.38 14.46 -12.46
CA PRO A 358 10.47 15.35 -12.84
C PRO A 358 10.03 16.40 -13.85
N GLU A 359 10.81 17.50 -13.96
CA GLU A 359 10.62 18.52 -14.98
C GLU A 359 10.82 17.96 -16.40
N GLY A 360 10.10 18.53 -17.38
CA GLY A 360 10.27 18.23 -18.80
C GLY A 360 9.53 16.99 -19.27
N ILE A 361 8.70 16.38 -18.43
CA ILE A 361 7.72 15.38 -18.86
C ILE A 361 6.55 16.09 -19.54
N GLN A 362 5.97 15.45 -20.54
CA GLN A 362 4.84 16.00 -21.30
C GLN A 362 3.69 16.38 -20.35
N GLY A 363 3.29 17.64 -20.38
CA GLY A 363 2.29 18.22 -19.50
C GLY A 363 2.81 18.66 -18.13
N PHE A 364 4.12 18.51 -17.88
CA PHE A 364 4.82 18.93 -16.67
C PHE A 364 6.17 19.60 -17.02
N GLU A 365 6.15 20.49 -18.00
CA GLU A 365 7.37 21.15 -18.53
C GLU A 365 8.09 21.99 -17.48
N SER A 366 7.38 22.48 -16.46
CA SER A 366 7.91 23.26 -15.33
C SER A 366 7.96 22.47 -14.01
N GLY A 367 7.81 21.11 -14.08
CA GLY A 367 7.68 20.26 -12.90
C GLY A 367 6.28 20.30 -12.29
N VAL A 368 6.14 19.62 -11.16
CA VAL A 368 4.89 19.51 -10.38
C VAL A 368 4.87 20.58 -9.29
N LYS A 369 3.71 21.14 -8.99
CA LYS A 369 3.52 21.79 -7.68
C LYS A 369 3.73 20.71 -6.62
N THR A 370 4.62 20.95 -5.65
CA THR A 370 4.82 20.02 -4.53
C THR A 370 3.89 20.38 -3.38
N GLY A 371 3.52 19.40 -2.55
CA GLY A 371 2.70 19.63 -1.38
C GLY A 371 1.58 18.60 -1.19
N ALA A 372 0.62 18.91 -0.33
CA ALA A 372 -0.50 18.06 -0.01
C ALA A 372 -1.65 18.18 -1.02
N SER A 373 -2.24 17.06 -1.39
CA SER A 373 -3.61 17.01 -1.90
C SER A 373 -4.50 16.35 -0.84
N ASN A 374 -5.58 17.03 -0.47
CA ASN A 374 -6.54 16.55 0.52
C ASN A 374 -7.72 15.81 -0.13
N ARG A 375 -7.63 15.53 -1.43
CA ARG A 375 -8.65 14.77 -2.15
C ARG A 375 -8.59 13.30 -1.79
N VAL A 376 -9.75 12.67 -1.76
CA VAL A 376 -9.86 11.22 -1.56
C VAL A 376 -9.43 10.51 -2.84
N VAL A 377 -8.42 9.64 -2.73
CA VAL A 377 -7.89 8.87 -3.86
C VAL A 377 -7.75 7.39 -3.48
N SER A 378 -7.68 6.53 -4.48
CA SER A 378 -7.47 5.11 -4.29
C SER A 378 -6.08 4.67 -4.78
N LEU A 379 -5.48 3.65 -4.17
CA LEU A 379 -4.22 3.08 -4.66
C LEU A 379 -4.34 2.50 -6.08
N GLN A 380 -5.52 2.09 -6.51
CA GLN A 380 -5.75 1.63 -7.89
C GLN A 380 -5.64 2.76 -8.93
N ASP A 381 -5.66 4.02 -8.49
CA ASP A 381 -5.42 5.20 -9.34
C ASP A 381 -3.96 5.30 -9.81
N ILE A 382 -3.04 4.56 -9.17
CA ILE A 382 -1.61 4.54 -9.53
C ILE A 382 -1.41 4.02 -10.95
N TYR A 383 -2.09 2.93 -11.35
CA TYR A 383 -1.88 2.33 -12.66
C TYR A 383 -2.27 3.29 -13.80
N PRO A 384 -3.50 3.83 -13.88
CA PRO A 384 -3.85 4.78 -14.95
C PRO A 384 -2.99 6.05 -14.90
N THR A 385 -2.59 6.51 -13.72
CA THR A 385 -1.69 7.67 -13.57
C THR A 385 -0.33 7.42 -14.23
N LEU A 386 0.28 6.27 -13.99
CA LEU A 386 1.57 5.94 -14.61
C LEU A 386 1.47 5.72 -16.12
N VAL A 387 0.36 5.17 -16.60
CA VAL A 387 0.08 5.07 -18.04
C VAL A 387 0.07 6.46 -18.69
N ASP A 388 -0.64 7.42 -18.09
CA ASP A 388 -0.72 8.79 -18.59
C ASP A 388 0.62 9.53 -18.51
N LEU A 389 1.29 9.49 -17.36
CA LEU A 389 2.57 10.16 -17.16
C LEU A 389 3.68 9.67 -18.11
N CYS A 390 3.64 8.39 -18.46
CA CYS A 390 4.61 7.77 -19.36
C CYS A 390 4.19 7.84 -20.85
N GLY A 391 3.04 8.45 -21.16
CA GLY A 391 2.51 8.56 -22.51
C GLY A 391 2.30 7.19 -23.17
N LEU A 392 1.88 6.19 -22.38
CA LEU A 392 1.55 4.86 -22.87
C LEU A 392 0.12 4.85 -23.45
N PRO A 393 -0.23 3.88 -24.31
CA PRO A 393 -1.61 3.75 -24.78
C PRO A 393 -2.59 3.68 -23.61
N ALA A 394 -3.70 4.40 -23.71
CA ALA A 394 -4.71 4.41 -22.65
C ALA A 394 -5.29 3.01 -22.40
N ARG A 395 -5.68 2.74 -21.15
CA ARG A 395 -6.35 1.53 -20.70
C ARG A 395 -7.74 1.90 -20.17
N ASP A 396 -8.78 1.48 -20.86
CA ASP A 396 -10.19 1.64 -20.48
C ASP A 396 -10.76 0.40 -19.77
N ASP A 397 -9.94 -0.63 -19.61
CA ASP A 397 -10.24 -1.91 -18.99
C ASP A 397 -9.65 -2.04 -17.57
N ILE A 398 -9.33 -0.94 -16.89
CA ILE A 398 -8.85 -0.89 -15.51
C ILE A 398 -9.76 -0.02 -14.66
N ASP A 399 -9.86 -0.38 -13.38
CA ASP A 399 -10.49 0.47 -12.38
C ASP A 399 -9.54 1.60 -11.98
N GLY A 400 -10.05 2.59 -11.29
CA GLY A 400 -9.25 3.74 -10.86
C GLY A 400 -9.22 4.86 -11.88
N ASN A 401 -8.78 6.02 -11.42
CA ASN A 401 -8.76 7.26 -12.17
C ASN A 401 -7.35 7.83 -12.22
N SER A 402 -6.95 8.43 -13.34
CA SER A 402 -5.64 9.06 -13.44
C SER A 402 -5.55 10.27 -12.50
N LEU A 403 -4.55 10.28 -11.62
CA LEU A 403 -4.26 11.39 -10.70
C LEU A 403 -3.55 12.58 -11.38
N VAL A 404 -3.31 12.53 -12.69
CA VAL A 404 -2.66 13.62 -13.44
C VAL A 404 -3.33 14.99 -13.22
N PRO A 405 -4.67 15.12 -13.14
CA PRO A 405 -5.30 16.39 -12.77
C PRO A 405 -4.85 16.91 -11.40
N LEU A 406 -4.79 16.03 -10.38
CA LEU A 406 -4.34 16.38 -9.02
C LEU A 406 -2.83 16.65 -8.94
N LEU A 407 -2.05 15.99 -9.78
CA LEU A 407 -0.61 16.29 -9.90
C LEU A 407 -0.35 17.65 -10.53
N LYS A 408 -1.26 18.19 -11.33
CA LYS A 408 -1.20 19.54 -11.90
C LYS A 408 -1.74 20.61 -10.96
N ASP A 409 -2.83 20.29 -10.27
CA ASP A 409 -3.46 21.16 -9.29
C ASP A 409 -4.02 20.32 -8.14
N PRO A 410 -3.34 20.28 -6.98
CA PRO A 410 -3.74 19.46 -5.84
C PRO A 410 -5.15 19.74 -5.29
N ASP A 411 -5.68 20.93 -5.59
CA ASP A 411 -6.96 21.43 -5.11
C ASP A 411 -8.09 21.34 -6.15
N VAL A 412 -7.81 20.82 -7.36
CA VAL A 412 -8.83 20.68 -8.40
C VAL A 412 -10.02 19.85 -7.88
N GLU A 413 -11.21 20.14 -8.38
CA GLU A 413 -12.42 19.36 -8.08
C GLU A 413 -12.21 17.88 -8.43
N TRP A 414 -12.52 17.00 -7.47
CA TRP A 414 -12.30 15.57 -7.57
C TRP A 414 -13.43 14.82 -6.87
N ASP A 415 -14.37 14.32 -7.64
CA ASP A 415 -15.58 13.64 -7.14
C ASP A 415 -15.51 12.12 -7.40
N HIS A 416 -14.49 11.50 -6.81
CA HIS A 416 -14.29 10.05 -6.90
C HIS A 416 -14.09 9.49 -5.48
N PRO A 417 -15.10 8.82 -4.91
CA PRO A 417 -14.96 8.18 -3.60
C PRO A 417 -13.99 6.99 -3.68
N ALA A 418 -13.30 6.72 -2.61
CA ALA A 418 -12.55 5.48 -2.48
C ALA A 418 -13.47 4.35 -2.00
N ILE A 419 -13.39 3.21 -2.68
CA ILE A 419 -14.17 2.02 -2.36
C ILE A 419 -13.21 0.91 -1.94
N SER A 420 -13.37 0.45 -0.70
CA SER A 420 -12.64 -0.69 -0.15
C SER A 420 -13.60 -1.85 0.07
N SER A 421 -13.15 -3.07 -0.18
CA SER A 421 -13.93 -4.27 0.10
C SER A 421 -13.07 -5.28 0.87
N TYR A 422 -13.67 -5.91 1.89
CA TYR A 422 -12.93 -6.86 2.72
C TYR A 422 -13.30 -8.31 2.37
N ASP A 423 -14.43 -8.81 2.86
CA ASP A 423 -15.00 -10.08 2.42
C ASP A 423 -16.00 -9.83 1.29
N PHE A 424 -16.50 -10.87 0.65
CA PHE A 424 -17.52 -10.70 -0.38
C PHE A 424 -18.80 -10.07 0.22
N GLY A 425 -19.22 -8.94 -0.33
CA GLY A 425 -20.40 -8.21 0.14
C GLY A 425 -20.14 -7.23 1.28
N GLU A 426 -18.90 -7.09 1.73
CA GLU A 426 -18.50 -6.09 2.74
C GLU A 426 -17.76 -4.93 2.08
N PHE A 427 -18.29 -3.70 2.24
CA PHE A 427 -17.78 -2.51 1.57
C PHE A 427 -17.64 -1.34 2.52
N SER A 428 -16.59 -0.57 2.33
CA SER A 428 -16.44 0.77 2.90
C SER A 428 -16.30 1.78 1.77
N VAL A 429 -17.15 2.81 1.79
CA VAL A 429 -17.12 3.95 0.87
C VAL A 429 -16.62 5.16 1.62
N ARG A 430 -15.60 5.86 1.09
CA ARG A 430 -15.00 7.05 1.68
C ARG A 430 -15.09 8.22 0.72
N THR A 431 -15.80 9.28 1.12
CA THR A 431 -15.82 10.61 0.48
C THR A 431 -14.98 11.59 1.32
N GLU A 432 -14.86 12.85 0.96
CA GLU A 432 -14.09 13.83 1.76
C GLU A 432 -14.59 13.95 3.20
N ARG A 433 -15.91 13.83 3.41
CA ARG A 433 -16.52 13.98 4.74
C ARG A 433 -16.94 12.66 5.38
N TRP A 434 -17.51 11.74 4.60
CA TRP A 434 -18.20 10.60 5.13
C TRP A 434 -17.44 9.30 4.89
N ARG A 435 -17.49 8.39 5.87
CA ARG A 435 -17.25 6.96 5.67
C ARG A 435 -18.54 6.21 5.96
N TYR A 436 -18.95 5.37 5.03
CA TYR A 436 -20.05 4.43 5.19
C TYR A 436 -19.54 3.02 4.96
N THR A 437 -19.88 2.12 5.87
CA THR A 437 -19.48 0.71 5.79
C THR A 437 -20.69 -0.19 5.98
N VAL A 438 -20.79 -1.24 5.16
CA VAL A 438 -21.80 -2.30 5.26
C VAL A 438 -21.14 -3.66 5.34
N TYR A 439 -21.70 -4.53 6.18
CA TYR A 439 -21.16 -5.86 6.47
C TYR A 439 -22.10 -6.98 6.03
N ILE A 440 -21.59 -8.22 5.97
CA ILE A 440 -22.30 -9.41 5.48
C ILE A 440 -23.53 -9.79 6.33
N ASP A 441 -23.56 -9.41 7.61
CA ASP A 441 -24.70 -9.60 8.51
C ASP A 441 -25.78 -8.53 8.35
N GLY A 442 -25.51 -7.50 7.54
CA GLY A 442 -26.37 -6.35 7.31
C GLY A 442 -26.20 -5.23 8.32
N SER A 443 -25.23 -5.32 9.23
CA SER A 443 -24.84 -4.19 10.07
C SER A 443 -24.17 -3.09 9.25
N GLU A 444 -24.33 -1.85 9.71
CA GLU A 444 -23.88 -0.65 9.02
C GLU A 444 -23.13 0.27 9.97
N GLU A 445 -22.15 0.99 9.46
CA GLU A 445 -21.47 2.08 10.16
C GLU A 445 -21.46 3.33 9.27
N LEU A 446 -21.62 4.50 9.89
CA LEU A 446 -21.47 5.80 9.25
C LEU A 446 -20.71 6.74 10.18
N TYR A 447 -19.65 7.37 9.66
CA TYR A 447 -18.83 8.31 10.42
C TYR A 447 -18.69 9.65 9.68
N ASP A 448 -18.73 10.76 10.43
CA ASP A 448 -18.53 12.13 9.93
C ASP A 448 -17.10 12.59 10.23
N HIS A 449 -16.17 12.41 9.33
CA HIS A 449 -14.76 12.78 9.52
C HIS A 449 -14.50 14.28 9.73
N SER A 450 -15.49 15.14 9.49
CA SER A 450 -15.37 16.56 9.85
C SER A 450 -15.49 16.81 11.35
N ASN A 451 -16.08 15.87 12.10
CA ASN A 451 -16.34 15.96 13.53
C ASN A 451 -15.78 14.79 14.34
N ASP A 452 -15.56 13.65 13.71
CA ASP A 452 -15.13 12.39 14.32
C ASP A 452 -14.11 11.69 13.39
N PRO A 453 -12.88 12.18 13.30
CA PRO A 453 -11.84 11.58 12.44
C PRO A 453 -11.38 10.19 12.93
N GLU A 454 -11.58 9.88 14.22
CA GLU A 454 -11.19 8.60 14.83
C GLU A 454 -12.29 7.53 14.72
N GLU A 455 -13.45 7.85 14.13
CA GLU A 455 -14.57 6.93 13.93
C GLU A 455 -15.13 6.35 15.25
N TRP A 456 -15.23 7.18 16.30
CA TRP A 456 -15.69 6.75 17.62
C TRP A 456 -17.20 6.59 17.74
N TYR A 457 -17.99 7.34 16.95
CA TYR A 457 -19.43 7.41 17.13
C TYR A 457 -20.17 6.99 15.85
N ASN A 458 -20.70 5.78 15.85
CA ASN A 458 -21.50 5.29 14.73
C ASN A 458 -22.82 6.08 14.59
N LEU A 459 -23.02 6.70 13.44
CA LEU A 459 -24.22 7.47 13.10
C LEU A 459 -25.26 6.65 12.33
N ALA A 460 -24.93 5.42 11.91
CA ALA A 460 -25.88 4.55 11.23
C ALA A 460 -27.09 4.23 12.14
N GLY A 461 -28.26 4.10 11.53
CA GLY A 461 -29.50 3.85 12.29
C GLY A 461 -30.15 5.09 12.90
N LYS A 462 -29.56 6.30 12.79
CA LYS A 462 -30.20 7.55 13.17
C LYS A 462 -30.94 8.13 11.96
N ASP A 463 -32.24 8.39 12.10
CA ASP A 463 -33.12 8.84 11.01
C ASP A 463 -32.60 10.08 10.27
N GLU A 464 -31.93 10.98 10.99
CA GLU A 464 -31.37 12.23 10.42
C GLU A 464 -30.26 12.02 9.40
N TYR A 465 -29.62 10.84 9.35
CA TYR A 465 -28.56 10.49 8.39
C TYR A 465 -29.01 9.57 7.27
N SER A 466 -30.30 9.24 7.17
CA SER A 466 -30.82 8.30 6.15
C SER A 466 -30.49 8.75 4.72
N GLU A 467 -30.58 10.04 4.41
CA GLU A 467 -30.25 10.58 3.10
C GLU A 467 -28.75 10.44 2.78
N VAL A 468 -27.88 10.63 3.79
CA VAL A 468 -26.43 10.44 3.65
C VAL A 468 -26.11 8.97 3.38
N ILE A 469 -26.74 8.05 4.12
CA ILE A 469 -26.56 6.62 3.93
C ILE A 469 -26.95 6.20 2.52
N GLU A 470 -28.09 6.63 2.02
CA GLU A 470 -28.54 6.30 0.66
C GLU A 470 -27.60 6.89 -0.42
N MET A 471 -27.09 8.11 -0.20
CA MET A 471 -26.09 8.71 -1.09
C MET A 471 -24.79 7.87 -1.11
N MET A 472 -24.32 7.41 0.05
CA MET A 472 -23.09 6.61 0.15
C MET A 472 -23.28 5.21 -0.43
N LYS A 473 -24.44 4.57 -0.19
CA LYS A 473 -24.80 3.27 -0.77
C LYS A 473 -24.79 3.28 -2.30
N ALA A 474 -25.15 4.39 -2.92
CA ALA A 474 -25.16 4.52 -4.38
C ALA A 474 -23.78 4.34 -5.03
N HIS A 475 -22.70 4.41 -4.27
CA HIS A 475 -21.34 4.15 -4.75
C HIS A 475 -20.92 2.68 -4.66
N ILE A 476 -21.68 1.84 -3.93
CA ILE A 476 -21.35 0.42 -3.81
C ILE A 476 -21.61 -0.28 -5.14
N PRO A 477 -20.71 -1.12 -5.65
CA PRO A 477 -20.91 -1.85 -6.89
C PRO A 477 -22.14 -2.78 -6.84
N ASP A 478 -23.01 -2.66 -7.84
CA ASP A 478 -24.25 -3.47 -7.93
C ASP A 478 -23.97 -4.97 -8.09
N ASN A 479 -22.89 -5.32 -8.78
CA ASN A 479 -22.55 -6.70 -9.14
C ASN A 479 -21.07 -7.00 -8.86
N PRO A 480 -20.66 -7.07 -7.60
CA PRO A 480 -19.29 -7.41 -7.27
C PRO A 480 -18.95 -8.83 -7.72
N ALA A 481 -17.74 -9.01 -8.22
CA ALA A 481 -17.24 -10.35 -8.58
C ALA A 481 -17.27 -11.27 -7.35
N PRO A 482 -17.80 -12.50 -7.48
CA PRO A 482 -17.84 -13.43 -6.36
C PRO A 482 -16.42 -13.83 -5.92
N LEU A 483 -16.27 -14.16 -4.65
CA LEU A 483 -15.02 -14.72 -4.15
C LEU A 483 -14.71 -16.05 -4.84
N MET A 484 -13.61 -16.09 -5.58
CA MET A 484 -13.15 -17.28 -6.29
C MET A 484 -12.23 -18.10 -5.38
N LYS A 485 -12.69 -19.30 -4.98
CA LYS A 485 -11.86 -20.23 -4.21
C LYS A 485 -10.83 -20.89 -5.13
N THR A 486 -9.55 -20.68 -4.84
CA THR A 486 -8.46 -21.32 -5.58
C THR A 486 -8.14 -22.70 -5.02
N ASN A 487 -7.38 -23.51 -5.76
CA ASN A 487 -7.02 -24.88 -5.35
C ASN A 487 -6.06 -24.96 -4.13
N GLN A 488 -5.81 -23.85 -3.46
CA GLN A 488 -4.96 -23.83 -2.28
C GLN A 488 -5.68 -24.49 -1.09
N LYS A 489 -5.09 -25.55 -0.55
CA LYS A 489 -5.60 -26.21 0.65
C LYS A 489 -5.32 -25.33 1.89
N LEU A 490 -6.38 -24.90 2.56
CA LEU A 490 -6.26 -24.14 3.79
C LEU A 490 -6.03 -25.05 5.00
N GLN A 491 -5.20 -24.61 5.93
CA GLN A 491 -4.93 -25.29 7.20
C GLN A 491 -5.88 -24.76 8.29
N ALA A 492 -6.04 -25.53 9.35
CA ALA A 492 -7.00 -25.21 10.42
C ALA A 492 -6.77 -23.87 11.14
N HIS A 493 -5.53 -23.36 11.12
CA HIS A 493 -5.18 -22.06 11.72
C HIS A 493 -5.40 -20.87 10.78
N HIS A 494 -5.81 -21.09 9.52
CA HIS A 494 -6.15 -20.00 8.61
C HIS A 494 -7.51 -19.37 8.99
N THR A 495 -7.66 -18.09 8.71
CA THR A 495 -8.92 -17.34 8.83
C THR A 495 -9.37 -16.93 7.44
N PRO A 496 -10.06 -17.81 6.69
CA PRO A 496 -10.52 -17.48 5.36
C PRO A 496 -11.63 -16.42 5.39
N PRO A 497 -11.80 -15.65 4.33
CA PRO A 497 -12.93 -14.75 4.20
C PRO A 497 -14.23 -15.55 3.98
N PHE A 498 -15.36 -14.89 4.22
CA PHE A 498 -16.66 -15.45 3.88
C PHE A 498 -17.00 -15.11 2.42
N ALA A 499 -17.45 -16.10 1.68
CA ALA A 499 -17.90 -15.91 0.30
C ALA A 499 -19.41 -15.64 0.22
N THR A 500 -20.17 -16.02 1.24
CA THR A 500 -21.61 -15.84 1.32
C THR A 500 -22.08 -15.67 2.75
N LYS A 501 -23.26 -15.08 2.93
CA LYS A 501 -23.92 -15.01 4.23
C LYS A 501 -24.17 -16.42 4.83
N GLU A 502 -24.46 -17.42 4.00
CA GLU A 502 -24.63 -18.81 4.47
C GLU A 502 -23.35 -19.36 5.14
N GLU A 503 -22.16 -19.02 4.60
CA GLU A 503 -20.89 -19.40 5.21
C GLU A 503 -20.70 -18.72 6.57
N TYR A 504 -21.08 -17.45 6.67
CA TYR A 504 -21.03 -16.69 7.92
C TYR A 504 -22.00 -17.26 8.97
N ASP A 505 -23.26 -17.49 8.58
CA ASP A 505 -24.28 -18.07 9.46
C ASP A 505 -23.84 -19.46 9.96
N PHE A 506 -23.32 -20.31 9.06
CA PHE A 506 -22.76 -21.61 9.44
C PHE A 506 -21.62 -21.48 10.46
N TRP A 507 -20.72 -20.53 10.28
CA TRP A 507 -19.61 -20.29 11.20
C TRP A 507 -20.11 -19.88 12.59
N LEU A 508 -21.13 -19.02 12.67
CA LEU A 508 -21.78 -18.64 13.92
C LEU A 508 -22.43 -19.85 14.62
N GLU A 509 -23.22 -20.63 13.89
CA GLU A 509 -23.91 -21.83 14.40
C GLU A 509 -22.95 -22.91 14.93
N ASN A 510 -21.71 -22.94 14.40
CA ASN A 510 -20.67 -23.88 14.81
C ASN A 510 -19.66 -23.28 15.80
N GLY A 511 -20.09 -22.34 16.61
CA GLY A 511 -19.29 -21.76 17.70
C GLY A 511 -18.10 -20.95 17.22
N LYS A 512 -18.25 -20.26 16.08
CA LYS A 512 -17.22 -19.41 15.44
C LYS A 512 -15.95 -20.19 15.05
N SER A 513 -16.11 -21.47 14.65
CA SER A 513 -15.01 -22.38 14.30
C SER A 513 -14.56 -22.24 12.85
N TYR A 514 -13.42 -21.61 12.61
CA TYR A 514 -12.78 -21.60 11.29
C TYR A 514 -12.37 -22.99 10.77
N PRO A 515 -11.86 -23.93 11.59
CA PRO A 515 -11.62 -25.31 11.13
C PRO A 515 -12.83 -26.00 10.51
N GLU A 516 -14.03 -25.86 11.10
CA GLU A 516 -15.26 -26.44 10.55
C GLU A 516 -15.70 -25.71 9.27
N LEU A 517 -15.58 -24.38 9.20
CA LEU A 517 -15.82 -23.58 7.99
C LEU A 517 -14.91 -24.04 6.83
N ILE A 518 -13.61 -24.14 7.09
CA ILE A 518 -12.60 -24.58 6.10
C ILE A 518 -12.94 -25.99 5.59
N LYS A 519 -13.24 -26.90 6.49
CA LYS A 519 -13.60 -28.27 6.16
C LYS A 519 -14.83 -28.35 5.27
N LYS A 520 -15.87 -27.56 5.57
CA LYS A 520 -17.15 -27.61 4.85
C LYS A 520 -17.10 -26.89 3.50
N TYR A 521 -16.51 -25.70 3.44
CA TYR A 521 -16.67 -24.81 2.30
C TYR A 521 -15.37 -24.59 1.48
N TRP A 522 -14.20 -24.76 2.08
CA TRP A 522 -12.93 -24.42 1.42
C TRP A 522 -12.15 -25.63 0.92
N ASN A 523 -12.15 -26.73 1.64
CA ASN A 523 -11.39 -27.92 1.27
C ASN A 523 -12.23 -29.02 0.58
N LYS A 524 -13.50 -28.76 0.31
CA LYS A 524 -14.46 -29.75 -0.20
C LYS A 524 -14.19 -30.21 -1.63
N GLY A 525 -13.49 -29.44 -2.45
CA GLY A 525 -13.18 -29.77 -3.85
C GLY A 525 -11.76 -30.28 -4.08
N LEU A 526 -10.96 -30.46 -3.02
CA LEU A 526 -9.55 -30.88 -3.13
C LEU A 526 -9.34 -32.38 -2.85
N GLN A 527 -10.44 -33.15 -2.67
CA GLN A 527 -10.43 -34.60 -2.42
C GLN A 527 -10.84 -35.42 -3.66
N GLU A 528 -11.14 -34.77 -4.78
CA GLU A 528 -11.34 -35.36 -6.10
C GLU A 528 -10.21 -34.86 -7.02
#